data_570b7431c6b08f360aca066689fc2627
#
_entry.id   570b7431c6b08f360aca066689fc2627
#
_cell.length_a   1.000
_cell.length_b   1.000
_cell.length_c   1.000
_cell.angle_alpha   90.00
_cell.angle_beta   90.00
_cell.angle_gamma   90.00
#
_symmetry.space_group_name_H-M   'P 1'
#
loop_
_entity.id
_entity.type
_entity.pdbx_description
1 polymer ?
#
loop_
_entity_poly.entity_id
_entity_poly.type
_entity_poly.pdbx_seq_one_letter_code
_entity_poly.pdbx_strand_id
1 'polypeptide(L)' 'MLFRSEKELIEKVTLIGLCTDICVISNAMLLKAFYPEVPISVDASACAGVTPQSHKNALEAMKMCQIDIVNE' A
#
# COMPACT_ATOMS: atom_id res chain seq x y z
N MET A 1 -9.61 -2.43 4.74
CA MET A 1 -8.26 -2.74 4.26
C MET A 1 -7.82 -4.10 4.77
N LEU A 2 -7.03 -4.78 3.98
CA LEU A 2 -6.58 -6.13 4.30
C LEU A 2 -5.10 -6.27 4.06
N PHE A 3 -4.38 -6.86 5.00
CA PHE A 3 -3.00 -7.25 4.76
C PHE A 3 -2.72 -8.59 5.44
N ARG A 4 -1.68 -9.25 5.00
CA ARG A 4 -1.26 -10.52 5.55
C ARG A 4 0.20 -10.47 5.95
N SER A 5 0.51 -10.95 7.16
CA SER A 5 1.88 -11.05 7.64
C SER A 5 2.09 -12.40 8.30
N GLU A 6 3.32 -12.88 8.30
CA GLU A 6 3.73 -14.01 9.07
C GLU A 6 4.12 -13.53 10.47
N LYS A 7 3.75 -14.31 11.47
CA LYS A 7 3.84 -13.92 12.86
C LYS A 7 5.24 -13.47 13.30
N GLU A 8 6.23 -14.28 13.02
CA GLU A 8 7.58 -14.02 13.46
C GLU A 8 8.52 -13.64 12.34
N LEU A 9 8.08 -13.85 11.10
CA LEU A 9 8.87 -13.59 9.92
C LEU A 9 7.99 -12.97 8.88
N ILE A 10 8.11 -11.66 8.74
CA ILE A 10 7.40 -10.93 7.71
C ILE A 10 8.31 -10.85 6.49
N GLU A 11 7.98 -11.59 5.45
CA GLU A 11 8.74 -11.59 4.22
C GLU A 11 8.23 -10.59 3.22
N LYS A 12 6.91 -10.34 3.23
CA LYS A 12 6.26 -9.51 2.24
C LYS A 12 4.89 -9.10 2.74
N VAL A 13 4.48 -7.89 2.43
CA VAL A 13 3.14 -7.39 2.75
C VAL A 13 2.51 -6.85 1.48
N THR A 14 1.28 -7.26 1.20
CA THR A 14 0.49 -6.73 0.10
C THR A 14 -0.79 -6.11 0.65
N LEU A 15 -1.07 -4.87 0.27
CA LEU A 15 -2.23 -4.13 0.74
C LEU A 15 -3.28 -4.03 -0.35
N ILE A 16 -4.53 -4.20 0.06
CA ILE A 16 -5.70 -4.02 -0.80
C ILE A 16 -6.78 -3.32 0.01
N GLY A 17 -7.75 -2.76 -0.66
CA GLY A 17 -8.94 -2.23 -0.01
C GLY A 17 -9.31 -0.81 -0.42
N LEU A 18 -10.15 -0.19 0.38
CA LEU A 18 -10.64 1.17 0.22
C LEU A 18 -10.23 1.99 1.43
N CYS A 19 -9.92 3.22 1.33
CA CYS A 19 -9.72 3.99 0.10
C CYS A 19 -8.23 4.11 -0.13
N THR A 20 -7.80 4.05 -1.38
CA THR A 20 -6.38 4.15 -1.74
C THR A 20 -5.72 5.38 -1.13
N ASP A 21 -6.41 6.51 -1.20
CA ASP A 21 -5.91 7.81 -0.80
C ASP A 21 -6.13 8.14 0.68
N ILE A 22 -6.69 7.23 1.44
CA ILE A 22 -6.93 7.41 2.88
C ILE A 22 -6.32 6.25 3.66
N CYS A 23 -7.06 5.14 3.77
CA CYS A 23 -6.63 4.03 4.62
C CYS A 23 -5.45 3.26 4.04
N VAL A 24 -5.46 3.01 2.74
CA VAL A 24 -4.42 2.20 2.11
C VAL A 24 -3.08 2.92 2.20
N ILE A 25 -3.02 4.18 1.76
CA ILE A 25 -1.77 4.94 1.80
C ILE A 25 -1.28 5.15 3.23
N SER A 26 -2.17 5.44 4.16
CA SER A 26 -1.79 5.66 5.57
C SER A 26 -1.16 4.42 6.17
N ASN A 27 -1.77 3.25 5.94
CA ASN A 27 -1.24 2.00 6.46
C ASN A 27 0.01 1.56 5.72
N ALA A 28 0.11 1.81 4.41
CA ALA A 28 1.30 1.50 3.65
C ALA A 28 2.51 2.28 4.17
N MET A 29 2.33 3.57 4.41
CA MET A 29 3.40 4.41 4.94
C MET A 29 3.81 3.98 6.34
N LEU A 30 2.83 3.64 7.18
CA LEU A 30 3.09 3.20 8.54
C LEU A 30 3.88 1.88 8.54
N LEU A 31 3.46 0.93 7.72
CA LEU A 31 4.16 -0.35 7.62
C LEU A 31 5.57 -0.18 7.06
N LYS A 32 5.74 0.70 6.09
CA LYS A 32 7.06 0.98 5.54
C LYS A 32 7.99 1.58 6.60
N ALA A 33 7.46 2.41 7.48
CA ALA A 33 8.22 3.01 8.56
C ALA A 33 8.63 1.98 9.62
N PHE A 34 7.70 1.07 9.98
CA PHE A 34 7.98 0.04 10.98
C PHE A 34 8.85 -1.10 10.45
N TYR A 35 8.71 -1.43 9.18
CA TYR A 35 9.44 -2.55 8.57
C TYR A 35 10.14 -2.08 7.30
N PRO A 36 11.16 -1.22 7.43
CA PRO A 36 11.76 -0.58 6.25
C PRO A 36 12.42 -1.55 5.28
N GLU A 37 12.77 -2.75 5.73
CA GLU A 37 13.42 -3.73 4.88
C GLU A 37 12.47 -4.77 4.32
N VAL A 38 11.20 -4.75 4.74
CA VAL A 38 10.20 -5.68 4.22
C VAL A 38 9.56 -5.06 2.98
N PRO A 39 9.50 -5.81 1.86
CA PRO A 39 8.81 -5.30 0.66
C PRO A 39 7.33 -5.07 0.95
N ILE A 40 6.88 -3.84 0.70
CA ILE A 40 5.48 -3.45 0.84
C ILE A 40 4.93 -3.20 -0.56
N SER A 41 3.84 -3.88 -0.89
CA SER A 41 3.19 -3.74 -2.20
C SER A 41 1.75 -3.30 -2.02
N VAL A 42 1.24 -2.56 -2.99
CA VAL A 42 -0.17 -2.22 -3.08
C VAL A 42 -0.70 -2.77 -4.41
N ASP A 43 -1.74 -3.58 -4.34
CA ASP A 43 -2.40 -4.07 -5.55
C ASP A 43 -3.44 -3.04 -5.99
N ALA A 44 -3.07 -2.23 -6.98
CA ALA A 44 -3.89 -1.12 -7.43
C ALA A 44 -5.22 -1.59 -8.01
N SER A 45 -5.27 -2.79 -8.58
CA SER A 45 -6.52 -3.34 -9.12
C SER A 45 -7.53 -3.70 -8.04
N ALA A 46 -7.07 -3.88 -6.81
CA ALA A 46 -7.92 -4.20 -5.67
C ALA A 46 -8.11 -3.01 -4.73
N CYS A 47 -7.80 -1.81 -5.19
CA CYS A 47 -7.95 -0.57 -4.44
C CYS A 47 -8.80 0.43 -5.21
N ALA A 48 -9.46 1.33 -4.49
CA ALA A 48 -10.19 2.42 -5.11
C ALA A 48 -10.09 3.64 -4.20
N GLY A 49 -9.85 4.79 -4.80
CA GLY A 49 -9.80 6.06 -4.07
C GLY A 49 -11.16 6.76 -4.02
N VAL A 50 -11.19 7.89 -3.34
CA VAL A 50 -12.39 8.72 -3.29
C VAL A 50 -12.72 9.25 -4.69
N THR A 51 -11.70 9.64 -5.44
CA THR A 51 -11.83 10.01 -6.83
C THR A 51 -10.74 9.33 -7.64
N PRO A 52 -10.89 9.20 -8.98
CA PRO A 52 -9.81 8.66 -9.80
C PRO A 52 -8.51 9.45 -9.68
N GLN A 53 -8.60 10.76 -9.54
CA GLN A 53 -7.41 11.59 -9.43
C GLN A 53 -6.71 11.40 -8.08
N SER A 54 -7.45 11.34 -6.97
CA SER A 54 -6.84 11.13 -5.67
C SER A 54 -6.27 9.73 -5.53
N HIS A 55 -6.91 8.74 -6.16
CA HIS A 55 -6.37 7.39 -6.25
C HIS A 55 -4.99 7.40 -6.93
N LYS A 56 -4.91 8.04 -8.09
CA LYS A 56 -3.67 8.12 -8.84
C LYS A 56 -2.59 8.88 -8.08
N ASN A 57 -2.96 9.99 -7.44
CA ASN A 57 -2.03 10.76 -6.63
C ASN A 57 -1.46 9.94 -5.47
N ALA A 58 -2.30 9.14 -4.82
CA ALA A 58 -1.86 8.27 -3.74
C ALA A 58 -0.89 7.21 -4.23
N LEU A 59 -1.16 6.59 -5.38
CA LEU A 59 -0.26 5.60 -5.95
C LEU A 59 1.11 6.22 -6.27
N GLU A 60 1.13 7.41 -6.85
CA GLU A 60 2.38 8.09 -7.15
C GLU A 60 3.17 8.43 -5.88
N ALA A 61 2.48 8.90 -4.84
CA ALA A 61 3.11 9.20 -3.56
C ALA A 61 3.74 7.95 -2.94
N MET A 62 3.05 6.83 -3.00
CA MET A 62 3.57 5.57 -2.48
C MET A 62 4.79 5.10 -3.25
N LYS A 63 4.80 5.28 -4.57
CA LYS A 63 5.98 4.95 -5.39
C LYS A 63 7.20 5.75 -4.94
N MET A 64 7.02 7.03 -4.63
CA MET A 64 8.10 7.89 -4.17
C MET A 64 8.69 7.40 -2.85
N CYS A 65 7.90 6.70 -2.05
CA CYS A 65 8.33 6.13 -0.78
C CYS A 65 8.78 4.68 -0.90
N GLN A 66 9.03 4.22 -2.14
CA GLN A 66 9.55 2.88 -2.40
C GLN A 66 8.57 1.76 -2.04
N ILE A 67 7.29 2.05 -2.14
CA ILE A 67 6.23 1.05 -2.04
C ILE A 67 5.91 0.58 -3.45
N ASP A 68 5.92 -0.72 -3.66
CA ASP A 68 5.66 -1.28 -4.98
C ASP A 68 4.18 -1.21 -5.31
N ILE A 69 3.87 -0.70 -6.49
CA ILE A 69 2.50 -0.68 -6.98
C ILE A 69 2.38 -1.72 -8.09
N VAL A 70 1.48 -2.67 -7.91
CA VAL A 70 1.26 -3.73 -8.89
C VAL A 70 -0.13 -3.62 -9.47
N ASN A 71 -0.29 -4.14 -10.67
CA ASN A 71 -1.58 -4.18 -11.39
C ASN A 71 -2.20 -2.79 -11.57
N GLU A 72 -1.40 -1.80 -11.71
CA GLU A 72 -1.84 -0.44 -11.97
C GLU A 72 -2.43 -0.31 -13.39
#